data_f4398a07e6dadf5c2dba4a70ed4b3e8f
#
_entry.id   f4398a07e6dadf5c2dba4a70ed4b3e8f
#
_cell.length_a   1.000
_cell.length_b   1.000
_cell.length_c   1.000
_cell.angle_alpha   90.00
_cell.angle_beta   90.00
_cell.angle_gamma   90.00
#
_symmetry.space_group_name_H-M   'P 1'
#
loop_
_entity.id
_entity.type
_entity.pdbx_description
1 polymer ?
#
loop_
_entity_poly.entity_id
_entity_poly.type
_entity_poly.pdbx_seq_one_letter_code
_entity_poly.pdbx_strand_id
1 'polypeptide(L)'
;MDRRDFLKLSLSLSAMAFLDVPGQWSVSHAEAADSPVIPASLPYAKDALEPYISSRTLEFHYGKHHQAYIDNTRKLIIGTEYAGLSLNDIIQKSGGKPEQAAIFNNAAQSFNHEFFWKSMKPGGGGKPAGRIGQAIEKSFGSPAQFEKEFSEAALTQF
;
A
#
# COMPACT_ATOMS: atom_id res chain seq x y z
N MET A 1 10.64 -18.47 -9.01
CA MET A 1 10.56 -17.03 -9.38
C MET A 1 11.38 -16.27 -8.37
N ASP A 2 12.38 -15.50 -8.81
CA ASP A 2 13.26 -14.74 -7.91
C ASP A 2 12.49 -13.57 -7.27
N ARG A 3 12.88 -13.17 -6.04
CA ARG A 3 12.30 -12.02 -5.29
C ARG A 3 12.28 -10.74 -6.14
N ARG A 4 13.30 -10.54 -6.97
CA ARG A 4 13.38 -9.41 -7.90
C ARG A 4 12.34 -9.50 -9.03
N ASP A 5 12.01 -10.71 -9.47
CA ASP A 5 11.03 -10.92 -10.54
C ASP A 5 9.61 -10.77 -10.02
N PHE A 6 9.32 -11.14 -8.77
CA PHE A 6 8.04 -10.86 -8.12
C PHE A 6 7.81 -9.36 -7.92
N LEU A 7 8.84 -8.64 -7.46
CA LEU A 7 8.76 -7.17 -7.30
C LEU A 7 8.66 -6.46 -8.65
N LYS A 8 9.32 -6.95 -9.69
CA LYS A 8 9.19 -6.44 -11.07
C LYS A 8 7.82 -6.75 -11.64
N LEU A 9 7.24 -7.92 -11.34
CA LEU A 9 5.90 -8.30 -11.78
C LEU A 9 4.83 -7.46 -11.10
N SER A 10 4.95 -7.18 -9.81
CA SER A 10 4.04 -6.29 -9.09
C SER A 10 4.13 -4.83 -9.55
N LEU A 11 5.33 -4.36 -9.91
CA LEU A 11 5.54 -3.04 -10.52
C LEU A 11 5.08 -3.00 -11.99
N SER A 12 5.27 -4.08 -12.76
CA SER A 12 4.84 -4.13 -14.16
C SER A 12 3.33 -4.31 -14.33
N LEU A 13 2.61 -4.92 -13.37
CA LEU A 13 1.14 -4.90 -13.39
C LEU A 13 0.57 -3.50 -13.18
N SER A 14 1.27 -2.62 -12.49
CA SER A 14 0.89 -1.20 -12.38
C SER A 14 1.17 -0.41 -13.66
N ALA A 15 2.12 -0.85 -14.50
CA ALA A 15 2.52 -0.16 -15.73
C ALA A 15 1.79 -0.65 -17.00
N MET A 16 1.19 -1.85 -16.98
CA MET A 16 0.51 -2.41 -18.17
C MET A 16 -0.99 -2.05 -18.28
N ALA A 17 -1.53 -1.21 -17.40
CA ALA A 17 -2.91 -0.73 -17.50
C ALA A 17 -3.09 0.46 -18.46
N PHE A 18 -2.06 0.85 -19.22
CA PHE A 18 -2.08 2.01 -20.12
C PHE A 18 -1.96 1.66 -21.61
N LEU A 19 -2.42 0.50 -22.06
CA LEU A 19 -2.56 0.25 -23.48
C LEU A 19 -4.04 0.31 -23.87
N ASP A 20 -4.39 1.43 -24.51
CA ASP A 20 -5.54 1.71 -25.38
C ASP A 20 -6.87 1.01 -25.06
N VAL A 21 -7.66 1.65 -24.22
CA VAL A 21 -9.11 1.59 -24.27
C VAL A 21 -9.60 3.01 -24.61
N PRO A 22 -10.22 3.24 -25.78
CA PRO A 22 -10.83 4.52 -26.08
C PRO A 22 -12.14 4.65 -25.30
N GLY A 23 -12.04 5.18 -24.13
CA GLY A 23 -13.12 5.53 -23.22
C GLY A 23 -12.48 6.31 -22.09
N GLN A 24 -12.69 7.61 -22.11
CA GLN A 24 -12.14 8.57 -21.15
C GLN A 24 -12.42 8.14 -19.71
N TRP A 25 -11.51 7.38 -19.14
CA TRP A 25 -11.34 7.37 -17.69
C TRP A 25 -10.45 8.58 -17.38
N SER A 26 -11.09 9.73 -17.23
CA SER A 26 -10.48 10.83 -16.49
C SER A 26 -10.23 10.31 -15.09
N VAL A 27 -9.06 9.73 -14.86
CA VAL A 27 -8.50 9.69 -13.52
C VAL A 27 -8.32 11.18 -13.23
N SER A 28 -9.28 11.77 -12.53
CA SER A 28 -9.05 13.05 -11.89
C SER A 28 -7.81 12.82 -11.04
N HIS A 29 -6.67 13.29 -11.52
CA HIS A 29 -5.57 13.65 -10.66
C HIS A 29 -6.16 14.76 -9.82
N ALA A 30 -6.83 14.40 -8.72
CA ALA A 30 -7.13 15.35 -7.68
C ALA A 30 -5.77 15.98 -7.38
N GLU A 31 -5.65 17.26 -7.69
CA GLU A 31 -4.51 18.05 -7.36
C GLU A 31 -4.12 17.72 -5.93
N ALA A 32 -3.02 17.01 -5.79
CA ALA A 32 -2.32 16.86 -4.53
C ALA A 32 -1.56 18.18 -4.30
N ALA A 33 -2.32 19.27 -4.21
CA ALA A 33 -1.82 20.52 -3.70
C ALA A 33 -1.38 20.26 -2.26
N ASP A 34 -0.11 20.49 -1.97
CA ASP A 34 0.49 20.74 -0.64
C ASP A 34 -0.15 20.02 0.56
N SER A 35 -0.50 18.75 0.42
CA SER A 35 -1.02 17.99 1.55
C SER A 35 0.13 17.61 2.45
N PRO A 36 0.23 18.19 3.66
CA PRO A 36 1.16 17.69 4.65
C PRO A 36 0.88 16.19 4.83
N VAL A 37 1.92 15.42 5.13
CA VAL A 37 1.77 13.98 5.41
C VAL A 37 0.75 13.82 6.55
N ILE A 38 -0.50 13.50 6.21
CA ILE A 38 -1.62 13.39 7.14
C ILE A 38 -2.05 11.92 7.18
N PRO A 39 -2.30 11.35 8.38
CA PRO A 39 -2.81 10.00 8.48
C PRO A 39 -4.19 9.91 7.81
N ALA A 40 -4.37 8.98 6.90
CA ALA A 40 -5.69 8.66 6.37
C ALA A 40 -6.57 8.09 7.49
N SER A 41 -7.81 8.55 7.56
CA SER A 41 -8.79 7.98 8.49
C SER A 41 -9.07 6.52 8.15
N LEU A 42 -9.35 5.70 9.18
CA LEU A 42 -9.86 4.36 8.95
C LEU A 42 -11.17 4.44 8.16
N PRO A 43 -11.35 3.59 7.12
CA PRO A 43 -12.59 3.58 6.33
C PRO A 43 -13.76 2.89 7.06
N TYR A 44 -13.58 2.47 8.29
CA TYR A 44 -14.56 1.77 9.15
C TYR A 44 -14.29 2.07 10.62
N ALA A 45 -15.26 1.78 11.49
CA ALA A 45 -15.10 1.88 12.95
C ALA A 45 -14.06 0.89 13.47
N LYS A 46 -13.38 1.21 14.57
CA LYS A 46 -12.29 0.38 15.10
C LYS A 46 -12.71 -1.04 15.50
N ASP A 47 -13.97 -1.25 15.86
CA ASP A 47 -14.56 -2.53 16.23
C ASP A 47 -15.21 -3.27 15.04
N ALA A 48 -15.28 -2.65 13.89
CA ALA A 48 -16.01 -3.19 12.74
C ALA A 48 -15.41 -4.47 12.12
N LEU A 49 -14.17 -4.81 12.45
CA LEU A 49 -13.49 -6.02 11.98
C LEU A 49 -13.53 -7.17 13.00
N GLU A 50 -14.19 -6.98 14.13
CA GLU A 50 -14.37 -8.07 15.10
C GLU A 50 -15.25 -9.19 14.54
N PRO A 51 -15.05 -10.44 14.95
CA PRO A 51 -14.07 -10.91 15.95
C PRO A 51 -12.65 -11.19 15.42
N TYR A 52 -12.38 -10.92 14.14
CA TYR A 52 -11.11 -11.31 13.49
C TYR A 52 -9.95 -10.38 13.86
N ILE A 53 -10.21 -9.08 13.92
CA ILE A 53 -9.26 -8.06 14.37
C ILE A 53 -9.96 -7.23 15.44
N SER A 54 -9.43 -7.27 16.67
CA SER A 54 -10.04 -6.55 17.78
C SER A 54 -9.84 -5.03 17.67
N SER A 55 -10.76 -4.25 18.25
CA SER A 55 -10.61 -2.81 18.40
C SER A 55 -9.29 -2.42 19.08
N ARG A 56 -8.87 -3.21 20.09
CA ARG A 56 -7.57 -3.03 20.77
C ARG A 56 -6.39 -3.20 19.81
N THR A 57 -6.44 -4.16 18.90
CA THR A 57 -5.40 -4.32 17.87
C THR A 57 -5.31 -3.07 17.00
N LEU A 58 -6.43 -2.50 16.58
CA LEU A 58 -6.46 -1.28 15.78
C LEU A 58 -6.01 -0.05 16.56
N GLU A 59 -6.27 0.03 17.88
CA GLU A 59 -5.73 1.11 18.71
C GLU A 59 -4.20 1.12 18.70
N PHE A 60 -3.55 -0.03 18.72
CA PHE A 60 -2.10 -0.13 18.66
C PHE A 60 -1.58 -0.01 17.23
N HIS A 61 -2.12 -0.79 16.30
CA HIS A 61 -1.56 -0.89 14.94
C HIS A 61 -1.82 0.39 14.12
N TYR A 62 -3.06 0.92 14.17
CA TYR A 62 -3.38 2.19 13.53
C TYR A 62 -2.97 3.40 14.39
N GLY A 63 -3.37 3.41 15.66
CA GLY A 63 -3.24 4.60 16.51
C GLY A 63 -1.83 4.87 17.03
N LYS A 64 -0.95 3.86 17.09
CA LYS A 64 0.44 4.02 17.55
C LYS A 64 1.46 3.65 16.49
N HIS A 65 1.40 2.43 15.96
CA HIS A 65 2.43 1.94 15.03
C HIS A 65 2.41 2.69 13.69
N HIS A 66 1.27 2.78 13.04
CA HIS A 66 1.12 3.57 11.82
C HIS A 66 1.41 5.06 12.06
N GLN A 67 0.87 5.62 13.15
CA GLN A 67 1.11 7.01 13.51
C GLN A 67 2.61 7.32 13.70
N ALA A 68 3.38 6.40 14.25
CA ALA A 68 4.81 6.58 14.44
C ALA A 68 5.57 6.75 13.09
N TYR A 69 5.19 6.01 12.05
CA TYR A 69 5.78 6.22 10.71
C TYR A 69 5.46 7.59 10.13
N ILE A 70 4.23 8.06 10.32
CA ILE A 70 3.80 9.40 9.88
C ILE A 70 4.60 10.48 10.61
N ASP A 71 4.70 10.39 11.92
CA ASP A 71 5.40 11.37 12.74
C ASP A 71 6.90 11.38 12.44
N ASN A 72 7.49 10.21 12.21
CA ASN A 72 8.89 10.09 11.80
C ASN A 72 9.10 10.68 10.40
N THR A 73 8.23 10.41 9.44
CA THR A 73 8.30 11.03 8.11
C THR A 73 8.29 12.55 8.22
N ARG A 74 7.33 13.10 8.97
CA ARG A 74 7.25 14.56 9.20
C ARG A 74 8.52 15.14 9.79
N LYS A 75 9.10 14.48 10.80
CA LYS A 75 10.35 14.93 11.44
C LYS A 75 11.53 14.89 10.46
N LEU A 76 11.64 13.83 9.67
CA LEU A 76 12.77 13.61 8.76
C LEU A 76 12.77 14.56 7.56
N ILE A 77 11.61 15.07 7.14
CA ILE A 77 11.51 15.97 5.97
C ILE A 77 11.65 17.46 6.32
N ILE A 78 11.66 17.83 7.59
CA ILE A 78 11.81 19.23 8.00
C ILE A 78 13.12 19.81 7.45
N GLY A 79 13.03 20.94 6.74
CA GLY A 79 14.19 21.63 6.18
C GLY A 79 14.88 20.91 5.01
N THR A 80 14.26 19.88 4.46
CA THR A 80 14.73 19.15 3.26
C THR A 80 13.93 19.53 2.02
N GLU A 81 14.38 19.07 0.85
CA GLU A 81 13.63 19.17 -0.42
C GLU A 81 12.29 18.41 -0.42
N TYR A 82 12.04 17.58 0.57
CA TYR A 82 10.81 16.80 0.73
C TYR A 82 9.73 17.52 1.54
N ALA A 83 10.07 18.66 2.17
CA ALA A 83 9.11 19.45 2.94
C ALA A 83 7.99 19.97 2.01
N GLY A 84 6.74 19.78 2.42
CA GLY A 84 5.56 20.19 1.64
C GLY A 84 5.16 19.25 0.49
N LEU A 85 5.92 18.16 0.24
CA LEU A 85 5.56 17.19 -0.79
C LEU A 85 4.49 16.22 -0.31
N SER A 86 3.72 15.67 -1.25
CA SER A 86 2.80 14.58 -0.98
C SER A 86 3.57 13.32 -0.56
N LEU A 87 2.90 12.42 0.18
CA LEU A 87 3.49 11.14 0.58
C LEU A 87 4.02 10.34 -0.62
N ASN A 88 3.28 10.32 -1.72
CA ASN A 88 3.68 9.65 -2.96
C ASN A 88 4.95 10.27 -3.57
N ASP A 89 5.03 11.61 -3.63
CA ASP A 89 6.21 12.29 -4.16
C ASP A 89 7.45 12.05 -3.30
N ILE A 90 7.28 12.05 -1.97
CA ILE A 90 8.36 11.72 -1.03
C ILE A 90 8.90 10.31 -1.34
N ILE A 91 8.02 9.32 -1.47
CA ILE A 91 8.40 7.94 -1.77
C ILE A 91 9.13 7.84 -3.11
N GLN A 92 8.57 8.44 -4.17
CA GLN A 92 9.16 8.38 -5.50
C GLN A 92 10.53 9.06 -5.57
N LYS A 93 10.68 10.22 -4.95
CA LYS A 93 11.92 10.99 -5.01
C LYS A 93 13.02 10.45 -4.10
N SER A 94 12.67 9.82 -2.97
CA SER A 94 13.62 9.24 -2.03
C SER A 94 13.98 7.78 -2.35
N GLY A 95 13.17 7.09 -3.14
CA GLY A 95 13.38 5.71 -3.53
C GLY A 95 14.71 5.47 -4.26
N GLY A 96 15.41 4.39 -3.89
CA GLY A 96 16.68 4.02 -4.51
C GLY A 96 17.90 4.86 -4.10
N LYS A 97 17.73 5.82 -3.18
CA LYS A 97 18.80 6.67 -2.65
C LYS A 97 19.19 6.18 -1.24
N PRO A 98 20.36 5.55 -1.07
CA PRO A 98 20.80 5.02 0.24
C PRO A 98 20.82 6.06 1.36
N GLU A 99 21.22 7.30 1.04
CA GLU A 99 21.29 8.42 1.97
C GLU A 99 19.88 8.90 2.42
N GLN A 100 18.85 8.56 1.66
CA GLN A 100 17.44 8.89 1.96
C GLN A 100 16.65 7.70 2.51
N ALA A 101 17.31 6.60 2.83
CA ALA A 101 16.65 5.35 3.23
C ALA A 101 15.69 5.55 4.42
N ALA A 102 16.05 6.40 5.38
CA ALA A 102 15.20 6.70 6.54
C ALA A 102 13.89 7.39 6.11
N ILE A 103 13.95 8.37 5.21
CA ILE A 103 12.77 9.07 4.68
C ILE A 103 11.92 8.10 3.87
N PHE A 104 12.54 7.38 2.93
CA PHE A 104 11.86 6.40 2.09
C PHE A 104 11.13 5.34 2.92
N ASN A 105 11.81 4.71 3.88
CA ASN A 105 11.24 3.63 4.68
C ASN A 105 10.03 4.10 5.51
N ASN A 106 10.11 5.26 6.16
CA ASN A 106 9.00 5.77 6.95
C ASN A 106 7.82 6.22 6.08
N ALA A 107 8.09 6.90 4.96
CA ALA A 107 7.05 7.30 4.01
C ALA A 107 6.37 6.09 3.35
N ALA A 108 7.15 5.11 2.89
CA ALA A 108 6.62 3.88 2.28
C ALA A 108 5.80 3.05 3.29
N GLN A 109 6.23 2.97 4.54
CA GLN A 109 5.45 2.31 5.59
C GLN A 109 4.14 3.05 5.89
N SER A 110 4.14 4.38 5.89
CA SER A 110 2.90 5.15 6.02
C SER A 110 1.91 4.82 4.89
N PHE A 111 2.38 4.80 3.65
CA PHE A 111 1.57 4.43 2.48
C PHE A 111 1.07 2.98 2.55
N ASN A 112 1.95 2.03 2.90
CA ASN A 112 1.59 0.62 3.00
C ASN A 112 0.49 0.38 4.05
N HIS A 113 0.54 1.10 5.18
CA HIS A 113 -0.50 1.02 6.20
C HIS A 113 -1.83 1.60 5.69
N GLU A 114 -1.81 2.71 4.98
CA GLU A 114 -3.04 3.26 4.37
C GLU A 114 -3.66 2.28 3.36
N PHE A 115 -2.83 1.66 2.53
CA PHE A 115 -3.28 0.64 1.60
C PHE A 115 -3.85 -0.58 2.33
N PHE A 116 -3.19 -1.02 3.41
CA PHE A 116 -3.64 -2.14 4.24
C PHE A 116 -5.02 -1.88 4.85
N TRP A 117 -5.25 -0.69 5.41
CA TRP A 117 -6.59 -0.34 5.95
C TRP A 117 -7.67 -0.38 4.88
N LYS A 118 -7.38 0.09 3.68
CA LYS A 118 -8.32 0.10 2.55
C LYS A 118 -8.54 -1.28 1.93
N SER A 119 -7.64 -2.24 2.17
CA SER A 119 -7.77 -3.60 1.67
C SER A 119 -8.74 -4.48 2.47
N MET A 120 -9.18 -4.01 3.63
CA MET A 120 -10.10 -4.71 4.53
C MET A 120 -11.45 -4.01 4.61
N LYS A 121 -12.49 -4.75 4.91
CA LYS A 121 -13.84 -4.22 5.18
C LYS A 121 -14.61 -5.14 6.11
N PRO A 122 -15.60 -4.62 6.87
CA PRO A 122 -16.54 -5.47 7.62
C PRO A 122 -17.24 -6.47 6.70
N GLY A 123 -17.33 -7.73 7.15
CA GLY A 123 -17.92 -8.81 6.34
C GLY A 123 -17.18 -9.10 5.02
N GLY A 124 -15.91 -8.69 4.93
CA GLY A 124 -15.06 -8.95 3.78
C GLY A 124 -14.58 -10.40 3.70
N GLY A 125 -13.73 -10.67 2.73
CA GLY A 125 -13.20 -12.01 2.48
C GLY A 125 -13.92 -12.73 1.34
N GLY A 126 -13.72 -14.05 1.26
CA GLY A 126 -14.23 -14.88 0.18
C GLY A 126 -13.24 -15.02 -0.98
N LYS A 127 -13.66 -15.77 -2.01
CA LYS A 127 -12.80 -16.02 -3.18
C LYS A 127 -12.69 -14.77 -4.06
N PRO A 128 -11.51 -14.51 -4.65
CA PRO A 128 -11.37 -13.48 -5.65
C PRO A 128 -12.35 -13.69 -6.80
N ALA A 129 -13.06 -12.62 -7.21
CA ALA A 129 -14.07 -12.68 -8.26
C ALA A 129 -13.83 -11.60 -9.35
N GLY A 130 -14.56 -11.68 -10.46
CA GLY A 130 -14.47 -10.73 -11.55
C GLY A 130 -13.06 -10.64 -12.16
N ARG A 131 -12.61 -9.45 -12.54
CA ARG A 131 -11.33 -9.26 -13.24
C ARG A 131 -10.12 -9.69 -12.42
N ILE A 132 -10.14 -9.50 -11.10
CA ILE A 132 -9.02 -9.93 -10.25
C ILE A 132 -8.94 -11.46 -10.16
N GLY A 133 -10.07 -12.15 -10.07
CA GLY A 133 -10.11 -13.62 -10.11
C GLY A 133 -9.52 -14.17 -11.40
N GLN A 134 -9.92 -13.61 -12.55
CA GLN A 134 -9.37 -13.98 -13.86
C GLN A 134 -7.86 -13.70 -13.98
N ALA A 135 -7.39 -12.57 -13.45
CA ALA A 135 -5.98 -12.24 -13.44
C ALA A 135 -5.16 -13.21 -12.59
N ILE A 136 -5.69 -13.61 -11.42
CA ILE A 136 -5.08 -14.62 -10.55
C ILE A 136 -5.01 -15.98 -11.26
N GLU A 137 -6.09 -16.42 -11.87
CA GLU A 137 -6.11 -17.68 -12.65
C GLU A 137 -5.09 -17.67 -13.78
N LYS A 138 -5.04 -16.57 -14.54
CA LYS A 138 -4.09 -16.41 -15.64
C LYS A 138 -2.63 -16.42 -15.17
N SER A 139 -2.32 -15.81 -14.02
CA SER A 139 -0.95 -15.62 -13.56
C SER A 139 -0.44 -16.78 -12.71
N PHE A 140 -1.31 -17.44 -11.94
CA PHE A 140 -0.97 -18.45 -10.95
C PHE A 140 -1.63 -19.81 -11.19
N GLY A 141 -2.50 -19.92 -12.21
CA GLY A 141 -3.24 -21.13 -12.54
C GLY A 141 -4.45 -21.39 -11.64
N SER A 142 -4.45 -20.91 -10.40
CA SER A 142 -5.62 -21.01 -9.51
C SER A 142 -5.51 -20.05 -8.33
N PRO A 143 -6.63 -19.70 -7.67
CA PRO A 143 -6.60 -18.95 -6.42
C PRO A 143 -5.81 -19.64 -5.30
N ALA A 144 -5.89 -20.98 -5.20
CA ALA A 144 -5.16 -21.75 -4.20
C ALA A 144 -3.64 -21.69 -4.42
N GLN A 145 -3.19 -21.75 -5.66
CA GLN A 145 -1.77 -21.59 -5.97
C GLN A 145 -1.28 -20.18 -5.67
N PHE A 146 -2.06 -19.15 -5.99
CA PHE A 146 -1.77 -17.77 -5.59
C PHE A 146 -1.62 -17.63 -4.08
N GLU A 147 -2.58 -18.15 -3.31
CA GLU A 147 -2.57 -18.08 -1.84
C GLU A 147 -1.32 -18.76 -1.26
N LYS A 148 -0.95 -19.91 -1.80
CA LYS A 148 0.27 -20.62 -1.42
C LYS A 148 1.52 -19.78 -1.69
N GLU A 149 1.71 -19.32 -2.93
CA GLU A 149 2.90 -18.55 -3.32
C GLU A 149 3.00 -17.22 -2.59
N PHE A 150 1.87 -16.53 -2.39
CA PHE A 150 1.80 -15.30 -1.63
C PHE A 150 2.21 -15.51 -0.17
N SER A 151 1.68 -16.56 0.46
CA SER A 151 1.99 -16.89 1.85
C SER A 151 3.47 -17.29 2.01
N GLU A 152 4.00 -18.10 1.10
CA GLU A 152 5.42 -18.48 1.10
C GLU A 152 6.32 -17.25 0.94
N ALA A 153 5.99 -16.34 0.01
CA ALA A 153 6.73 -15.10 -0.18
C ALA A 153 6.73 -14.21 1.08
N ALA A 154 5.58 -14.11 1.75
CA ALA A 154 5.47 -13.34 2.99
C ALA A 154 6.25 -13.96 4.15
N LEU A 155 6.18 -15.27 4.33
CA LEU A 155 6.84 -15.99 5.42
C LEU A 155 8.37 -16.03 5.27
N THR A 156 8.87 -15.94 4.04
CA THR A 156 10.32 -15.99 3.74
C THR A 156 10.97 -14.62 3.57
N GLN A 157 10.27 -13.54 3.89
CA GLN A 157 10.69 -12.16 3.67
C GLN A 157 11.58 -11.64 4.82
N PHE A 158 12.64 -12.34 5.20
CA PHE A 158 13.69 -11.85 6.12
C PHE A 158 15.08 -12.08 5.56
#